data_1032392f05541f8d725f89e4c5713db7
#
_entry.id   1032392f05541f8d725f89e4c5713db7
#
_cell.length_a   1.000
_cell.length_b   1.000
_cell.length_c   1.000
_cell.angle_alpha   90.00
_cell.angle_beta   90.00
_cell.angle_gamma   90.00
#
_symmetry.space_group_name_H-M   'P 1'
#
loop_
_entity.id
_entity.type
_entity.pdbx_description
1 polymer ?
#
loop_
_entity_poly.entity_id
_entity_poly.type
_entity_poly.pdbx_seq_one_letter_code
_entity_poly.pdbx_strand_id
1 'polypeptide(L)'
;MTIWILALVLIASLAGVGWRQGAIRVAFSLIGIFIAALLAGPLSGLIRPLLPHLGLHNPIVIWVLSPFIVFVIVLFLFKSAGFVVHRKVDVYYKYQTDDLRQAWWHRANRSLGLCLGLVNGLVYLALISFVIYDFSYWTTQIAPSNSEARSVRLLNQMGRDLESAGLDKVARAINPMPEIYFKTADLAGLLCQNPQLANRLADYPPFISLGERDDFQQLGQDANFQSAWKSHAPVGQLLNYASAKAIWQNSDTTKMIWDLVTNNLTDLETYLQTGQSAKYTDKILGRWNFNLNTTYAMLRVSNPNVSAADMQALGVWMITYYTNTTFLAGSDGQAFLNNLPHLNPGRPPTTDVVSWKGTWTADGTNYDLSLTGNGQSKTMSASTDGTWLTIKDDDSLLIFDRGD
;
A
#
# COMPACT_ATOMS: atom_id res chain seq x y z
N MET A 1 -11.76 -27.40 11.77
CA MET A 1 -13.09 -28.06 11.97
C MET A 1 -14.24 -27.08 12.08
N THR A 2 -14.07 -25.93 12.68
CA THR A 2 -15.14 -24.90 12.87
C THR A 2 -15.76 -24.42 11.57
N ILE A 3 -14.97 -24.26 10.50
CA ILE A 3 -15.47 -23.74 9.22
C ILE A 3 -16.46 -24.69 8.53
N TRP A 4 -16.29 -26.03 8.66
CA TRP A 4 -17.21 -27.00 8.11
C TRP A 4 -18.56 -27.02 8.82
N ILE A 5 -18.56 -26.81 10.15
CA ILE A 5 -19.79 -26.68 10.93
C ILE A 5 -20.54 -25.42 10.50
N LEU A 6 -19.85 -24.29 10.39
CA LEU A 6 -20.46 -23.05 9.91
C LEU A 6 -20.98 -23.17 8.47
N ALA A 7 -20.24 -23.84 7.59
CA ALA A 7 -20.68 -24.12 6.22
C ALA A 7 -21.95 -24.94 6.19
N LEU A 8 -22.02 -26.02 6.98
CA LEU A 8 -23.19 -26.91 7.06
C LEU A 8 -24.41 -26.15 7.62
N VAL A 9 -24.23 -25.37 8.68
CA VAL A 9 -25.29 -24.53 9.25
C VAL A 9 -25.78 -23.49 8.24
N LEU A 10 -24.89 -22.86 7.50
CA LEU A 10 -25.23 -21.90 6.45
C LEU A 10 -26.06 -22.54 5.33
N ILE A 11 -25.57 -23.67 4.79
CA ILE A 11 -26.26 -24.39 3.72
C ILE A 11 -27.61 -24.89 4.19
N ALA A 12 -27.71 -25.51 5.38
CA ALA A 12 -28.97 -25.97 5.94
C ALA A 12 -29.97 -24.83 6.19
N SER A 13 -29.47 -23.69 6.69
CA SER A 13 -30.32 -22.51 6.93
C SER A 13 -30.87 -21.96 5.61
N LEU A 14 -30.04 -21.85 4.57
CA LEU A 14 -30.49 -21.35 3.26
C LEU A 14 -31.39 -22.33 2.54
N ALA A 15 -31.21 -23.65 2.72
CA ALA A 15 -32.15 -24.66 2.25
C ALA A 15 -33.52 -24.51 2.94
N GLY A 16 -33.55 -24.32 4.27
CA GLY A 16 -34.77 -24.07 5.03
C GLY A 16 -35.47 -22.77 4.63
N VAL A 17 -34.70 -21.69 4.40
CA VAL A 17 -35.24 -20.43 3.87
C VAL A 17 -35.79 -20.64 2.46
N GLY A 18 -35.10 -21.38 1.61
CA GLY A 18 -35.55 -21.72 0.25
C GLY A 18 -36.85 -22.51 0.24
N TRP A 19 -37.01 -23.48 1.14
CA TRP A 19 -38.28 -24.20 1.35
C TRP A 19 -39.44 -23.27 1.70
N ARG A 20 -39.19 -22.26 2.55
CA ARG A 20 -40.22 -21.28 2.96
C ARG A 20 -40.52 -20.24 1.88
N GLN A 21 -39.51 -19.74 1.19
CA GLN A 21 -39.66 -18.67 0.19
C GLN A 21 -40.17 -19.17 -1.17
N GLY A 22 -39.92 -20.44 -1.48
CA GLY A 22 -40.27 -21.06 -2.75
C GLY A 22 -39.23 -20.80 -3.86
N ALA A 23 -39.29 -21.60 -4.92
CA ALA A 23 -38.31 -21.68 -5.98
C ALA A 23 -38.09 -20.34 -6.72
N ILE A 24 -39.16 -19.59 -6.99
CA ILE A 24 -39.10 -18.35 -7.75
C ILE A 24 -38.15 -17.32 -7.04
N ARG A 25 -38.39 -17.08 -5.75
CA ARG A 25 -37.59 -16.08 -5.01
C ARG A 25 -36.14 -16.51 -4.90
N VAL A 26 -35.88 -17.79 -4.69
CA VAL A 26 -34.52 -18.32 -4.59
C VAL A 26 -33.80 -18.26 -5.94
N ALA A 27 -34.51 -18.61 -7.04
CA ALA A 27 -33.96 -18.48 -8.40
C ALA A 27 -33.55 -17.04 -8.74
N PHE A 28 -34.41 -16.07 -8.43
CA PHE A 28 -34.07 -14.65 -8.61
C PHE A 28 -32.89 -14.21 -7.74
N SER A 29 -32.79 -14.71 -6.50
CA SER A 29 -31.64 -14.45 -5.64
C SER A 29 -30.37 -15.03 -6.25
N LEU A 30 -30.40 -16.25 -6.74
CA LEU A 30 -29.25 -16.92 -7.36
C LEU A 30 -28.78 -16.18 -8.63
N ILE A 31 -29.71 -15.89 -9.54
CA ILE A 31 -29.42 -15.10 -10.76
C ILE A 31 -28.89 -13.73 -10.37
N GLY A 32 -29.50 -13.10 -9.35
CA GLY A 32 -29.07 -11.80 -8.85
C GLY A 32 -27.63 -11.78 -8.35
N ILE A 33 -27.16 -12.84 -7.69
CA ILE A 33 -25.77 -12.95 -7.24
C ILE A 33 -24.80 -12.96 -8.44
N PHE A 34 -25.08 -13.76 -9.46
CA PHE A 34 -24.23 -13.83 -10.65
C PHE A 34 -24.18 -12.52 -11.41
N ILE A 35 -25.34 -11.90 -11.62
CA ILE A 35 -25.43 -10.59 -12.30
C ILE A 35 -24.78 -9.49 -11.45
N ALA A 36 -24.98 -9.50 -10.14
CA ALA A 36 -24.34 -8.56 -9.23
C ALA A 36 -22.81 -8.69 -9.27
N ALA A 37 -22.28 -9.91 -9.28
CA ALA A 37 -20.85 -10.16 -9.38
C ALA A 37 -20.28 -9.66 -10.72
N LEU A 38 -21.00 -9.91 -11.82
CA LEU A 38 -20.59 -9.47 -13.16
C LEU A 38 -20.58 -7.93 -13.28
N LEU A 39 -21.56 -7.26 -12.69
CA LEU A 39 -21.74 -5.81 -12.79
C LEU A 39 -20.98 -5.01 -11.73
N ALA A 40 -20.54 -5.65 -10.63
CA ALA A 40 -19.86 -4.98 -9.53
C ALA A 40 -18.64 -4.18 -9.98
N GLY A 41 -17.76 -4.76 -10.77
CA GLY A 41 -16.57 -4.11 -11.31
C GLY A 41 -16.91 -2.96 -12.27
N PRO A 42 -17.56 -3.23 -13.41
CA PRO A 42 -17.88 -2.21 -14.42
C PRO A 42 -18.67 -1.01 -13.88
N LEU A 43 -19.66 -1.25 -13.01
CA LEU A 43 -20.50 -0.18 -12.46
C LEU A 43 -19.90 0.51 -11.23
N SER A 44 -18.81 -0.01 -10.66
CA SER A 44 -18.15 0.61 -9.50
C SER A 44 -17.71 2.05 -9.77
N GLY A 45 -17.34 2.37 -11.03
CA GLY A 45 -16.98 3.71 -11.47
C GLY A 45 -18.08 4.77 -11.28
N LEU A 46 -19.35 4.36 -11.27
CA LEU A 46 -20.48 5.25 -11.01
C LEU A 46 -20.65 5.58 -9.52
N ILE A 47 -20.22 4.68 -8.64
CA ILE A 47 -20.37 4.85 -7.19
C ILE A 47 -19.17 5.60 -6.61
N ARG A 48 -17.96 5.42 -7.16
CA ARG A 48 -16.73 6.05 -6.65
C ARG A 48 -16.85 7.56 -6.39
N PRO A 49 -17.37 8.38 -7.30
CA PRO A 49 -17.46 9.84 -7.09
C PRO A 49 -18.46 10.23 -6.01
N LEU A 50 -19.38 9.33 -5.60
CA LEU A 50 -20.39 9.61 -4.58
C LEU A 50 -19.85 9.37 -3.16
N LEU A 51 -18.87 8.50 -2.98
CA LEU A 51 -18.36 8.09 -1.66
C LEU A 51 -17.65 9.21 -0.89
N PRO A 52 -16.87 10.11 -1.51
CA PRO A 52 -16.30 11.27 -0.82
C PRO A 52 -17.37 12.19 -0.21
N HIS A 53 -18.53 12.33 -0.83
CA HIS A 53 -19.66 13.11 -0.31
C HIS A 53 -20.29 12.48 0.94
N LEU A 54 -20.04 11.17 1.17
CA LEU A 54 -20.45 10.44 2.37
C LEU A 54 -19.36 10.42 3.46
N GLY A 55 -18.29 11.21 3.29
CA GLY A 55 -17.20 11.30 4.24
C GLY A 55 -16.09 10.23 4.08
N LEU A 56 -16.14 9.44 3.01
CA LEU A 56 -15.12 8.43 2.71
C LEU A 56 -14.09 9.03 1.74
N HIS A 57 -12.91 9.39 2.24
CA HIS A 57 -11.88 10.06 1.44
C HIS A 57 -10.71 9.13 1.09
N ASN A 58 -10.52 8.02 1.84
CA ASN A 58 -9.41 7.10 1.60
C ASN A 58 -9.60 6.36 0.27
N PRO A 59 -8.67 6.47 -0.70
CA PRO A 59 -8.81 5.90 -2.04
C PRO A 59 -8.86 4.37 -2.03
N ILE A 60 -8.16 3.70 -1.11
CA ILE A 60 -8.17 2.25 -0.97
C ILE A 60 -9.54 1.77 -0.51
N VAL A 61 -10.12 2.46 0.50
CA VAL A 61 -11.47 2.15 1.00
C VAL A 61 -12.51 2.36 -0.10
N ILE A 62 -12.42 3.46 -0.85
CA ILE A 62 -13.31 3.74 -1.98
C ILE A 62 -13.20 2.65 -3.04
N TRP A 63 -11.98 2.22 -3.36
CA TRP A 63 -11.74 1.20 -4.37
C TRP A 63 -12.37 -0.16 -4.01
N VAL A 64 -12.25 -0.58 -2.74
CA VAL A 64 -12.82 -1.84 -2.24
C VAL A 64 -14.34 -1.75 -2.04
N LEU A 65 -14.83 -0.64 -1.49
CA LEU A 65 -16.23 -0.48 -1.10
C LEU A 65 -17.17 -0.25 -2.31
N SER A 66 -16.68 0.42 -3.36
CA SER A 66 -17.52 0.74 -4.53
C SER A 66 -18.12 -0.50 -5.20
N PRO A 67 -17.35 -1.55 -5.58
CA PRO A 67 -17.92 -2.75 -6.18
C PRO A 67 -18.83 -3.51 -5.20
N PHE A 68 -18.53 -3.48 -3.91
CA PHE A 68 -19.38 -4.10 -2.88
C PHE A 68 -20.76 -3.43 -2.80
N ILE A 69 -20.83 -2.10 -2.84
CA ILE A 69 -22.10 -1.36 -2.83
C ILE A 69 -22.92 -1.69 -4.09
N VAL A 70 -22.27 -1.71 -5.27
CA VAL A 70 -22.94 -2.11 -6.52
C VAL A 70 -23.53 -3.51 -6.39
N PHE A 71 -22.73 -4.46 -5.89
CA PHE A 71 -23.17 -5.85 -5.66
C PHE A 71 -24.43 -5.90 -4.80
N VAL A 72 -24.44 -5.20 -3.67
CA VAL A 72 -25.58 -5.16 -2.75
C VAL A 72 -26.82 -4.54 -3.42
N ILE A 73 -26.66 -3.44 -4.15
CA ILE A 73 -27.77 -2.77 -4.85
C ILE A 73 -28.39 -3.70 -5.90
N VAL A 74 -27.56 -4.30 -6.76
CA VAL A 74 -28.05 -5.21 -7.82
C VAL A 74 -28.74 -6.43 -7.20
N LEU A 75 -28.14 -7.03 -6.17
CA LEU A 75 -28.73 -8.15 -5.47
C LEU A 75 -30.10 -7.80 -4.86
N PHE A 76 -30.22 -6.60 -4.27
CA PHE A 76 -31.47 -6.13 -3.71
C PHE A 76 -32.56 -5.93 -4.80
N LEU A 77 -32.21 -5.39 -5.96
CA LEU A 77 -33.12 -5.23 -7.10
C LEU A 77 -33.65 -6.59 -7.56
N PHE A 78 -32.79 -7.60 -7.71
CA PHE A 78 -33.19 -8.94 -8.12
C PHE A 78 -34.08 -9.63 -7.06
N LYS A 79 -33.75 -9.50 -5.77
CA LYS A 79 -34.60 -10.01 -4.69
C LYS A 79 -35.98 -9.36 -4.69
N SER A 80 -36.04 -8.05 -4.91
CA SER A 80 -37.31 -7.30 -5.01
C SER A 80 -38.14 -7.75 -6.22
N ALA A 81 -37.50 -7.91 -7.38
CA ALA A 81 -38.14 -8.43 -8.57
C ALA A 81 -38.70 -9.85 -8.34
N GLY A 82 -37.90 -10.73 -7.71
CA GLY A 82 -38.31 -12.08 -7.36
C GLY A 82 -39.52 -12.11 -6.40
N PHE A 83 -39.59 -11.16 -5.46
CA PHE A 83 -40.76 -11.01 -4.59
C PHE A 83 -42.03 -10.64 -5.37
N VAL A 84 -41.94 -9.66 -6.29
CA VAL A 84 -43.08 -9.22 -7.12
C VAL A 84 -43.54 -10.31 -8.06
N VAL A 85 -42.63 -11.01 -8.73
CA VAL A 85 -42.93 -12.11 -9.64
C VAL A 85 -43.60 -13.26 -8.87
N HIS A 86 -43.01 -13.66 -7.76
CA HIS A 86 -43.59 -14.73 -6.92
C HIS A 86 -45.02 -14.41 -6.49
N ARG A 87 -45.27 -13.17 -6.03
CA ARG A 87 -46.60 -12.73 -5.61
C ARG A 87 -47.62 -12.79 -6.77
N LYS A 88 -47.23 -12.37 -7.97
CA LYS A 88 -48.13 -12.48 -9.16
C LYS A 88 -48.44 -13.90 -9.52
N VAL A 89 -47.44 -14.79 -9.49
CA VAL A 89 -47.64 -16.22 -9.81
C VAL A 89 -48.50 -16.90 -8.73
N ASP A 90 -48.29 -16.60 -7.46
CA ASP A 90 -49.04 -17.17 -6.34
C ASP A 90 -50.51 -16.75 -6.41
N VAL A 91 -50.81 -15.48 -6.73
CA VAL A 91 -52.17 -14.97 -6.97
C VAL A 91 -52.83 -15.69 -8.14
N TYR A 92 -52.08 -15.90 -9.27
CA TYR A 92 -52.61 -16.66 -10.42
C TYR A 92 -53.04 -18.06 -10.03
N TYR A 93 -52.17 -18.83 -9.36
CA TYR A 93 -52.51 -20.20 -8.92
C TYR A 93 -53.63 -20.24 -7.87
N LYS A 94 -53.76 -19.21 -7.04
CA LYS A 94 -54.79 -19.12 -6.03
C LYS A 94 -56.19 -18.88 -6.58
N TYR A 95 -56.33 -18.07 -7.64
CA TYR A 95 -57.62 -17.60 -8.13
C TYR A 95 -58.01 -18.10 -9.51
N GLN A 96 -57.10 -18.65 -10.30
CA GLN A 96 -57.32 -19.00 -11.70
C GLN A 96 -57.03 -20.48 -12.00
N THR A 97 -56.78 -21.32 -10.98
CA THR A 97 -56.52 -22.75 -11.20
C THR A 97 -57.33 -23.64 -10.23
N ASP A 98 -57.48 -24.91 -10.61
CA ASP A 98 -58.13 -25.93 -9.78
C ASP A 98 -57.31 -26.26 -8.53
N ASP A 99 -57.98 -26.76 -7.47
CA ASP A 99 -57.35 -27.11 -6.19
C ASP A 99 -56.19 -28.10 -6.34
N LEU A 100 -56.29 -29.08 -7.26
CA LEU A 100 -55.22 -30.02 -7.54
C LEU A 100 -53.94 -29.36 -8.10
N ARG A 101 -54.10 -28.44 -9.03
CA ARG A 101 -52.97 -27.68 -9.64
C ARG A 101 -52.36 -26.75 -8.62
N GLN A 102 -53.17 -26.12 -7.78
CA GLN A 102 -52.70 -25.28 -6.68
C GLN A 102 -51.87 -26.10 -5.68
N ALA A 103 -52.39 -27.26 -5.23
CA ALA A 103 -51.67 -28.13 -4.30
C ALA A 103 -50.34 -28.65 -4.89
N TRP A 104 -50.36 -29.04 -6.18
CA TRP A 104 -49.15 -29.45 -6.89
C TRP A 104 -48.13 -28.30 -7.00
N TRP A 105 -48.60 -27.11 -7.36
CA TRP A 105 -47.76 -25.90 -7.41
C TRP A 105 -47.08 -25.62 -6.08
N HIS A 106 -47.81 -25.58 -4.99
CA HIS A 106 -47.24 -25.34 -3.66
C HIS A 106 -46.19 -26.38 -3.27
N ARG A 107 -46.44 -27.67 -3.56
CA ARG A 107 -45.48 -28.74 -3.29
C ARG A 107 -44.24 -28.60 -4.15
N ALA A 108 -44.38 -28.41 -5.46
CA ALA A 108 -43.28 -28.26 -6.40
C ALA A 108 -42.45 -27.03 -6.08
N ASN A 109 -43.10 -25.87 -5.86
CA ASN A 109 -42.42 -24.62 -5.54
C ASN A 109 -41.59 -24.72 -4.23
N ARG A 110 -42.09 -25.42 -3.20
CA ARG A 110 -41.35 -25.68 -1.96
C ARG A 110 -40.19 -26.64 -2.15
N SER A 111 -40.40 -27.76 -2.82
CA SER A 111 -39.33 -28.73 -3.06
C SER A 111 -38.24 -28.21 -3.93
N LEU A 112 -38.56 -27.52 -5.03
CA LEU A 112 -37.60 -26.84 -5.86
C LEU A 112 -36.90 -25.66 -5.12
N GLY A 113 -37.65 -24.98 -4.25
CA GLY A 113 -37.09 -23.94 -3.39
C GLY A 113 -36.04 -24.47 -2.43
N LEU A 114 -36.22 -25.68 -1.88
CA LEU A 114 -35.20 -26.33 -1.04
C LEU A 114 -33.96 -26.69 -1.85
N CYS A 115 -34.12 -27.31 -3.02
CA CYS A 115 -32.98 -27.63 -3.91
C CYS A 115 -32.20 -26.39 -4.34
N LEU A 116 -32.90 -25.34 -4.79
CA LEU A 116 -32.26 -24.07 -5.15
C LEU A 116 -31.67 -23.38 -3.92
N GLY A 117 -32.22 -23.52 -2.75
CA GLY A 117 -31.72 -23.06 -1.47
C GLY A 117 -30.39 -23.70 -1.10
N LEU A 118 -30.22 -25.01 -1.35
CA LEU A 118 -28.94 -25.71 -1.19
C LEU A 118 -27.88 -25.13 -2.14
N VAL A 119 -28.22 -24.99 -3.43
CA VAL A 119 -27.31 -24.39 -4.42
C VAL A 119 -26.93 -22.96 -4.03
N ASN A 120 -27.91 -22.17 -3.62
CA ASN A 120 -27.69 -20.81 -3.15
C ASN A 120 -26.78 -20.77 -1.90
N GLY A 121 -26.94 -21.77 -1.00
CA GLY A 121 -26.08 -21.96 0.15
C GLY A 121 -24.61 -22.20 -0.23
N LEU A 122 -24.36 -23.02 -1.23
CA LEU A 122 -23.03 -23.26 -1.77
C LEU A 122 -22.43 -21.99 -2.40
N VAL A 123 -23.24 -21.21 -3.14
CA VAL A 123 -22.80 -19.96 -3.72
C VAL A 123 -22.47 -18.92 -2.65
N TYR A 124 -23.30 -18.79 -1.61
CA TYR A 124 -22.97 -17.90 -0.49
C TYR A 124 -21.74 -18.37 0.28
N LEU A 125 -21.57 -19.69 0.46
CA LEU A 125 -20.35 -20.22 1.07
C LEU A 125 -19.11 -19.83 0.26
N ALA A 126 -19.16 -19.95 -1.08
CA ALA A 126 -18.07 -19.55 -1.95
C ALA A 126 -17.79 -18.05 -1.85
N LEU A 127 -18.82 -17.19 -1.83
CA LEU A 127 -18.69 -15.74 -1.65
C LEU A 127 -18.08 -15.37 -0.29
N ILE A 128 -18.54 -16.01 0.79
CA ILE A 128 -17.99 -15.77 2.14
C ILE A 128 -16.53 -16.23 2.20
N SER A 129 -16.23 -17.40 1.61
CA SER A 129 -14.85 -17.91 1.51
C SER A 129 -13.95 -16.95 0.74
N PHE A 130 -14.42 -16.39 -0.35
CA PHE A 130 -13.73 -15.36 -1.12
C PHE A 130 -13.42 -14.12 -0.28
N VAL A 131 -14.42 -13.58 0.43
CA VAL A 131 -14.24 -12.39 1.29
C VAL A 131 -13.24 -12.68 2.42
N ILE A 132 -13.36 -13.82 3.09
CA ILE A 132 -12.41 -14.23 4.13
C ILE A 132 -11.00 -14.36 3.53
N TYR A 133 -10.87 -15.00 2.38
CA TYR A 133 -9.60 -15.21 1.70
C TYR A 133 -8.89 -13.88 1.43
N ASP A 134 -9.57 -12.92 0.80
CA ASP A 134 -8.97 -11.64 0.44
C ASP A 134 -8.53 -10.82 1.65
N PHE A 135 -9.39 -10.69 2.65
CA PHE A 135 -9.03 -9.93 3.85
C PHE A 135 -7.99 -10.67 4.72
N SER A 136 -8.10 -11.99 4.86
CA SER A 136 -7.13 -12.76 5.65
C SER A 136 -5.76 -12.81 4.98
N TYR A 137 -5.70 -12.74 3.66
CA TYR A 137 -4.43 -12.71 2.94
C TYR A 137 -3.59 -11.51 3.39
N TRP A 138 -4.16 -10.30 3.39
CA TRP A 138 -3.48 -9.11 3.89
C TRP A 138 -3.12 -9.21 5.37
N THR A 139 -4.08 -9.57 6.21
CA THR A 139 -3.86 -9.57 7.65
C THR A 139 -2.87 -10.65 8.11
N THR A 140 -2.79 -11.78 7.41
CA THR A 140 -1.77 -12.80 7.69
C THR A 140 -0.37 -12.36 7.29
N GLN A 141 -0.23 -11.56 6.24
CA GLN A 141 1.06 -11.02 5.80
C GLN A 141 1.58 -9.92 6.75
N ILE A 142 0.77 -8.93 7.06
CA ILE A 142 1.20 -7.74 7.81
C ILE A 142 1.06 -7.88 9.34
N ALA A 143 0.16 -8.73 9.81
CA ALA A 143 -0.22 -8.86 11.23
C ALA A 143 -0.31 -10.34 11.66
N PRO A 144 0.78 -11.13 11.54
CA PRO A 144 0.78 -12.55 11.89
C PRO A 144 0.77 -12.81 13.40
N SER A 145 1.03 -11.79 14.21
CA SER A 145 1.28 -11.89 15.66
C SER A 145 0.02 -12.26 16.45
N ASN A 146 0.21 -13.02 17.54
CA ASN A 146 -0.86 -13.30 18.51
C ASN A 146 -1.21 -12.09 19.40
N SER A 147 -0.42 -11.04 19.38
CA SER A 147 -0.67 -9.78 20.12
C SER A 147 -1.66 -8.85 19.43
N GLU A 148 -2.05 -9.18 18.19
CA GLU A 148 -3.01 -8.39 17.41
C GLU A 148 -4.41 -8.36 18.01
N ALA A 149 -5.23 -7.39 17.55
CA ALA A 149 -6.62 -7.26 17.96
C ALA A 149 -7.42 -8.55 17.73
N ARG A 150 -8.41 -8.82 18.58
CA ARG A 150 -9.22 -10.08 18.50
C ARG A 150 -9.84 -10.28 17.12
N SER A 151 -10.30 -9.21 16.47
CA SER A 151 -10.89 -9.29 15.12
C SER A 151 -9.88 -9.74 14.06
N VAL A 152 -8.64 -9.22 14.11
CA VAL A 152 -7.57 -9.59 13.19
C VAL A 152 -7.16 -11.05 13.41
N ARG A 153 -6.98 -11.46 14.67
CA ARG A 153 -6.66 -12.85 15.01
C ARG A 153 -7.75 -13.82 14.54
N LEU A 154 -9.03 -13.46 14.74
CA LEU A 154 -10.15 -14.26 14.26
C LEU A 154 -10.12 -14.40 12.74
N LEU A 155 -9.89 -13.30 12.02
CA LEU A 155 -9.79 -13.29 10.56
C LEU A 155 -8.62 -14.16 10.07
N ASN A 156 -7.45 -14.04 10.70
CA ASN A 156 -6.27 -14.86 10.39
C ASN A 156 -6.55 -16.37 10.67
N GLN A 157 -7.28 -16.67 11.74
CA GLN A 157 -7.69 -18.04 12.04
C GLN A 157 -8.66 -18.58 10.99
N MET A 158 -9.66 -17.78 10.60
CA MET A 158 -10.60 -18.15 9.54
C MET A 158 -9.88 -18.38 8.20
N GLY A 159 -8.88 -17.57 7.86
CA GLY A 159 -8.04 -17.76 6.67
C GLY A 159 -7.28 -19.10 6.70
N ARG A 160 -6.63 -19.42 7.81
CA ARG A 160 -5.95 -20.73 8.00
C ARG A 160 -6.92 -21.91 7.97
N ASP A 161 -8.09 -21.77 8.59
CA ASP A 161 -9.14 -22.80 8.55
C ASP A 161 -9.67 -22.99 7.12
N LEU A 162 -9.77 -21.91 6.33
CA LEU A 162 -10.17 -21.94 4.92
C LEU A 162 -9.15 -22.73 4.08
N GLU A 163 -7.86 -22.46 4.28
CA GLU A 163 -6.76 -23.15 3.61
C GLU A 163 -6.72 -24.63 3.98
N SER A 164 -6.81 -24.96 5.27
CA SER A 164 -6.84 -26.34 5.75
C SER A 164 -8.05 -27.13 5.25
N ALA A 165 -9.17 -26.46 4.97
CA ALA A 165 -10.39 -27.03 4.40
C ALA A 165 -10.34 -27.17 2.86
N GLY A 166 -9.35 -26.60 2.18
CA GLY A 166 -9.24 -26.56 0.72
C GLY A 166 -10.23 -25.59 0.04
N LEU A 167 -10.97 -24.81 0.82
CA LEU A 167 -11.90 -23.79 0.31
C LEU A 167 -11.16 -22.55 -0.23
N ASP A 168 -9.90 -22.35 0.12
CA ASP A 168 -9.02 -21.35 -0.47
C ASP A 168 -8.88 -21.54 -1.99
N LYS A 169 -8.83 -22.80 -2.47
CA LYS A 169 -8.76 -23.11 -3.90
C LYS A 169 -10.02 -22.65 -4.64
N VAL A 170 -11.19 -22.82 -4.01
CA VAL A 170 -12.45 -22.33 -4.55
C VAL A 170 -12.46 -20.80 -4.56
N ALA A 171 -12.05 -20.18 -3.46
CA ALA A 171 -11.95 -18.73 -3.36
C ALA A 171 -11.02 -18.16 -4.45
N ARG A 172 -9.83 -18.73 -4.64
CA ARG A 172 -8.87 -18.32 -5.70
C ARG A 172 -9.45 -18.48 -7.10
N ALA A 173 -10.17 -19.57 -7.37
CA ALA A 173 -10.71 -19.86 -8.70
C ALA A 173 -11.76 -18.83 -9.16
N ILE A 174 -12.50 -18.23 -8.22
CA ILE A 174 -13.54 -17.23 -8.50
C ILE A 174 -13.10 -15.79 -8.19
N ASN A 175 -11.85 -15.61 -7.75
CA ASN A 175 -11.35 -14.34 -7.26
C ASN A 175 -11.18 -13.33 -8.41
N PRO A 176 -11.93 -12.21 -8.42
CA PRO A 176 -11.79 -11.17 -9.40
C PRO A 176 -10.69 -10.16 -9.05
N MET A 177 -10.02 -10.29 -7.89
CA MET A 177 -8.97 -9.36 -7.48
C MET A 177 -7.76 -9.49 -8.39
N PRO A 178 -7.21 -8.36 -8.86
CA PRO A 178 -6.04 -8.39 -9.72
C PRO A 178 -4.81 -8.90 -8.94
N GLU A 179 -3.89 -9.53 -9.64
CA GLU A 179 -2.65 -10.09 -9.09
C GLU A 179 -1.85 -9.06 -8.28
N ILE A 180 -1.91 -7.79 -8.68
CA ILE A 180 -1.25 -6.69 -7.98
C ILE A 180 -1.70 -6.53 -6.53
N TYR A 181 -2.95 -6.90 -6.21
CA TYR A 181 -3.47 -6.89 -4.85
C TYR A 181 -2.69 -7.84 -3.93
N PHE A 182 -2.45 -9.05 -4.40
CA PHE A 182 -1.72 -10.08 -3.65
C PHE A 182 -0.23 -9.76 -3.56
N LYS A 183 0.39 -9.37 -4.66
CA LYS A 183 1.80 -8.95 -4.68
C LYS A 183 2.08 -7.77 -3.75
N THR A 184 1.17 -6.80 -3.71
CA THR A 184 1.32 -5.67 -2.78
C THR A 184 1.21 -6.12 -1.31
N ALA A 185 0.32 -7.10 -1.01
CA ALA A 185 0.23 -7.68 0.32
C ALA A 185 1.51 -8.45 0.70
N ASP A 186 2.07 -9.23 -0.23
CA ASP A 186 3.32 -9.97 -0.03
C ASP A 186 4.49 -9.01 0.23
N LEU A 187 4.58 -7.94 -0.55
CA LEU A 187 5.57 -6.88 -0.36
C LEU A 187 5.42 -6.20 1.02
N ALA A 188 4.20 -5.84 1.40
CA ALA A 188 3.93 -5.24 2.70
C ALA A 188 4.30 -6.18 3.85
N GLY A 189 3.98 -7.47 3.73
CA GLY A 189 4.37 -8.50 4.69
C GLY A 189 5.89 -8.65 4.80
N LEU A 190 6.58 -8.68 3.66
CA LEU A 190 8.04 -8.76 3.60
C LEU A 190 8.70 -7.59 4.34
N LEU A 191 8.21 -6.37 4.12
CA LEU A 191 8.71 -5.16 4.77
C LEU A 191 8.41 -5.15 6.28
N CYS A 192 7.21 -5.55 6.69
CA CYS A 192 6.84 -5.62 8.11
C CYS A 192 7.67 -6.66 8.89
N GLN A 193 8.06 -7.75 8.24
CA GLN A 193 8.82 -8.82 8.87
C GLN A 193 10.34 -8.61 8.82
N ASN A 194 10.84 -7.73 7.95
CA ASN A 194 12.26 -7.48 7.73
C ASN A 194 12.61 -5.99 7.80
N PRO A 195 12.93 -5.46 8.98
CA PRO A 195 13.26 -4.03 9.15
C PRO A 195 14.44 -3.55 8.29
N GLN A 196 15.39 -4.45 7.97
CA GLN A 196 16.52 -4.09 7.08
C GLN A 196 16.07 -3.79 5.65
N LEU A 197 15.05 -4.48 5.16
CA LEU A 197 14.47 -4.19 3.85
C LEU A 197 13.68 -2.88 3.85
N ALA A 198 13.09 -2.51 4.99
CA ALA A 198 12.43 -1.22 5.15
C ALA A 198 13.44 -0.05 5.03
N ASN A 199 14.67 -0.22 5.56
CA ASN A 199 15.74 0.76 5.36
C ASN A 199 16.12 0.86 3.87
N ARG A 200 16.28 -0.29 3.19
CA ARG A 200 16.59 -0.31 1.75
C ARG A 200 15.47 0.33 0.92
N LEU A 201 14.20 0.24 1.36
CA LEU A 201 13.09 0.93 0.72
C LEU A 201 13.27 2.45 0.72
N ALA A 202 13.84 3.02 1.78
CA ALA A 202 14.08 4.46 1.88
C ALA A 202 15.10 4.97 0.84
N ASP A 203 15.96 4.11 0.36
CA ASP A 203 16.98 4.43 -0.65
C ASP A 203 16.54 4.11 -2.09
N TYR A 204 15.33 3.53 -2.26
CA TYR A 204 14.77 3.30 -3.58
C TYR A 204 14.43 4.61 -4.28
N PRO A 205 14.97 4.87 -5.50
CA PRO A 205 14.90 6.19 -6.14
C PRO A 205 13.51 6.84 -6.21
N PRO A 206 12.40 6.12 -6.51
CA PRO A 206 11.06 6.70 -6.47
C PRO A 206 10.55 7.09 -5.07
N PHE A 207 11.12 6.55 -3.99
CA PHE A 207 10.69 6.83 -2.63
C PHE A 207 11.48 7.96 -1.95
N ILE A 208 12.58 8.40 -2.53
CA ILE A 208 13.45 9.44 -1.95
C ILE A 208 12.67 10.72 -1.68
N SER A 209 12.00 11.25 -2.71
CA SER A 209 11.21 12.49 -2.57
C SER A 209 10.02 12.33 -1.61
N LEU A 210 9.47 11.13 -1.50
CA LEU A 210 8.44 10.82 -0.52
C LEU A 210 9.00 10.87 0.90
N GLY A 211 10.20 10.29 1.12
CA GLY A 211 10.89 10.27 2.41
C GLY A 211 11.28 11.66 2.91
N GLU A 212 11.54 12.61 1.99
CA GLU A 212 11.90 13.99 2.33
C GLU A 212 10.70 14.92 2.57
N ARG A 213 9.46 14.39 2.51
CA ARG A 213 8.26 15.14 2.90
C ARG A 213 8.17 15.27 4.42
N ASP A 214 7.62 16.39 4.87
CA ASP A 214 7.50 16.71 6.30
C ASP A 214 6.74 15.65 7.10
N ASP A 215 5.69 15.04 6.52
CA ASP A 215 4.90 13.99 7.16
C ASP A 215 5.72 12.71 7.40
N PHE A 216 6.56 12.30 6.45
CA PHE A 216 7.46 11.15 6.59
C PHE A 216 8.66 11.46 7.48
N GLN A 217 9.21 12.67 7.41
CA GLN A 217 10.26 13.11 8.32
C GLN A 217 9.79 13.09 9.78
N GLN A 218 8.57 13.56 10.05
CA GLN A 218 7.97 13.49 11.39
C GLN A 218 7.78 12.04 11.84
N LEU A 219 7.37 11.13 10.96
CA LEU A 219 7.26 9.71 11.28
C LEU A 219 8.64 9.10 11.63
N GLY A 220 9.66 9.44 10.85
CA GLY A 220 11.04 9.01 11.06
C GLY A 220 11.64 9.53 12.38
N GLN A 221 11.24 10.71 12.83
CA GLN A 221 11.70 11.36 14.08
C GLN A 221 10.87 10.95 15.31
N ASP A 222 9.72 10.30 15.15
CA ASP A 222 8.88 9.84 16.27
C ASP A 222 9.54 8.63 16.97
N ALA A 223 10.26 8.91 18.06
CA ALA A 223 10.98 7.89 18.82
C ALA A 223 10.08 6.76 19.35
N ASN A 224 8.82 7.10 19.69
CA ASN A 224 7.85 6.11 20.18
C ASN A 224 7.41 5.19 19.04
N PHE A 225 7.13 5.74 17.86
CA PHE A 225 6.83 4.94 16.67
C PHE A 225 8.02 4.05 16.30
N GLN A 226 9.23 4.59 16.23
CA GLN A 226 10.44 3.84 15.90
C GLN A 226 10.72 2.68 16.88
N SER A 227 10.53 2.93 18.18
CA SER A 227 10.65 1.88 19.20
C SER A 227 9.59 0.79 19.03
N ALA A 228 8.33 1.17 18.79
CA ALA A 228 7.24 0.25 18.55
C ALA A 228 7.46 -0.57 17.26
N TRP A 229 7.92 0.07 16.18
CA TRP A 229 8.27 -0.59 14.92
C TRP A 229 9.37 -1.65 15.12
N LYS A 230 10.48 -1.28 15.77
CA LYS A 230 11.60 -2.19 16.05
C LYS A 230 11.20 -3.36 16.96
N SER A 231 10.24 -3.17 17.86
CA SER A 231 9.73 -4.21 18.75
C SER A 231 8.62 -5.07 18.11
N HIS A 232 8.31 -4.89 16.83
CA HIS A 232 7.22 -5.56 16.14
C HIS A 232 5.87 -5.42 16.86
N ALA A 233 5.55 -4.20 17.30
CA ALA A 233 4.28 -3.90 17.94
C ALA A 233 3.10 -4.20 16.97
N PRO A 234 1.91 -4.51 17.51
CA PRO A 234 0.72 -4.75 16.70
C PRO A 234 0.47 -3.64 15.68
N VAL A 235 0.14 -4.03 14.44
CA VAL A 235 -0.08 -3.07 13.33
C VAL A 235 -1.16 -2.04 13.69
N GLY A 236 -2.22 -2.47 14.38
CA GLY A 236 -3.25 -1.56 14.88
C GLY A 236 -2.71 -0.51 15.86
N GLN A 237 -1.68 -0.81 16.63
CA GLN A 237 -0.99 0.16 17.49
C GLN A 237 -0.14 1.11 16.66
N LEU A 238 0.65 0.60 15.71
CA LEU A 238 1.50 1.40 14.82
C LEU A 238 0.68 2.44 14.05
N LEU A 239 -0.45 2.04 13.49
CA LEU A 239 -1.36 2.93 12.77
C LEU A 239 -2.06 3.98 13.66
N ASN A 240 -2.01 3.83 14.98
CA ASN A 240 -2.62 4.78 15.92
C ASN A 240 -1.68 5.89 16.38
N TYR A 241 -0.37 5.83 16.12
CA TYR A 241 0.53 6.95 16.36
C TYR A 241 0.12 8.18 15.54
N ALA A 242 0.24 9.37 16.11
CA ALA A 242 -0.20 10.61 15.46
C ALA A 242 0.53 10.85 14.13
N SER A 243 1.84 10.59 14.09
CA SER A 243 2.69 10.66 12.92
C SER A 243 2.26 9.70 11.81
N ALA A 244 1.95 8.44 12.15
CA ALA A 244 1.44 7.47 11.19
C ALA A 244 0.03 7.84 10.70
N LYS A 245 -0.86 8.30 11.61
CA LYS A 245 -2.21 8.76 11.25
C LYS A 245 -2.20 9.90 10.24
N ALA A 246 -1.29 10.85 10.38
CA ALA A 246 -1.16 11.98 9.45
C ALA A 246 -0.93 11.50 8.00
N ILE A 247 -0.20 10.41 7.82
CA ILE A 247 0.08 9.82 6.51
C ILE A 247 -1.12 9.05 5.97
N TRP A 248 -1.59 8.03 6.70
CA TRP A 248 -2.62 7.13 6.14
C TRP A 248 -4.03 7.74 6.08
N GLN A 249 -4.32 8.80 6.86
CA GLN A 249 -5.58 9.55 6.76
C GLN A 249 -5.54 10.61 5.65
N ASN A 250 -4.36 10.99 5.17
CA ASN A 250 -4.23 11.90 4.04
C ASN A 250 -4.45 11.14 2.72
N SER A 251 -5.55 11.46 2.02
CA SER A 251 -5.94 10.78 0.79
C SER A 251 -4.92 10.96 -0.34
N ASP A 252 -4.30 12.14 -0.43
CA ASP A 252 -3.34 12.46 -1.49
C ASP A 252 -2.03 11.71 -1.26
N THR A 253 -1.57 11.67 0.00
CA THR A 253 -0.38 10.90 0.38
C THR A 253 -0.60 9.40 0.17
N THR A 254 -1.74 8.85 0.60
CA THR A 254 -2.05 7.42 0.40
C THR A 254 -2.18 7.07 -1.09
N LYS A 255 -2.77 7.95 -1.89
CA LYS A 255 -2.83 7.76 -3.35
C LYS A 255 -1.43 7.78 -3.97
N MET A 256 -0.59 8.74 -3.59
CA MET A 256 0.79 8.83 -4.08
C MET A 256 1.58 7.56 -3.75
N ILE A 257 1.51 7.06 -2.51
CA ILE A 257 2.16 5.81 -2.12
C ILE A 257 1.64 4.64 -2.96
N TRP A 258 0.31 4.54 -3.11
CA TRP A 258 -0.30 3.49 -3.90
C TRP A 258 0.18 3.51 -5.35
N ASP A 259 0.16 4.68 -5.98
CA ASP A 259 0.61 4.85 -7.36
C ASP A 259 2.11 4.53 -7.52
N LEU A 260 2.96 4.96 -6.57
CA LEU A 260 4.39 4.63 -6.57
C LEU A 260 4.63 3.11 -6.44
N VAL A 261 3.95 2.45 -5.53
CA VAL A 261 4.10 0.99 -5.32
C VAL A 261 3.59 0.23 -6.54
N THR A 262 2.38 0.51 -6.99
CA THR A 262 1.74 -0.28 -8.07
C THR A 262 2.42 -0.11 -9.41
N ASN A 263 2.93 1.10 -9.73
CA ASN A 263 3.62 1.36 -10.99
C ASN A 263 5.06 0.83 -11.03
N ASN A 264 5.62 0.48 -9.87
CA ASN A 264 7.01 0.05 -9.75
C ASN A 264 7.17 -1.31 -9.08
N LEU A 265 6.09 -2.06 -8.84
CA LEU A 265 6.08 -3.23 -7.97
C LEU A 265 7.18 -4.25 -8.32
N THR A 266 7.28 -4.63 -9.60
CA THR A 266 8.27 -5.63 -10.05
C THR A 266 9.71 -5.13 -9.89
N ASP A 267 9.97 -3.87 -10.22
CA ASP A 267 11.29 -3.26 -10.04
C ASP A 267 11.63 -3.09 -8.57
N LEU A 268 10.65 -2.71 -7.75
CA LEU A 268 10.79 -2.57 -6.31
C LEU A 268 11.10 -3.90 -5.62
N GLU A 269 10.42 -4.99 -6.00
CA GLU A 269 10.73 -6.35 -5.51
C GLU A 269 12.19 -6.72 -5.84
N THR A 270 12.63 -6.48 -7.06
CA THR A 270 14.01 -6.74 -7.51
C THR A 270 15.00 -5.88 -6.72
N TYR A 271 14.70 -4.59 -6.55
CA TYR A 271 15.53 -3.66 -5.80
C TYR A 271 15.69 -4.07 -4.33
N LEU A 272 14.60 -4.47 -3.67
CA LEU A 272 14.66 -4.92 -2.28
C LEU A 272 15.52 -6.18 -2.10
N GLN A 273 15.54 -7.05 -3.10
CA GLN A 273 16.35 -8.27 -3.07
C GLN A 273 17.82 -8.03 -3.39
N THR A 274 18.10 -7.21 -4.42
CA THR A 274 19.44 -7.06 -5.01
C THR A 274 20.14 -5.75 -4.65
N GLY A 275 19.39 -4.72 -4.24
CA GLY A 275 19.89 -3.36 -4.07
C GLY A 275 20.01 -2.59 -5.40
N GLN A 276 19.61 -3.17 -6.52
CA GLN A 276 19.73 -2.55 -7.85
C GLN A 276 18.37 -2.47 -8.54
N SER A 277 18.08 -1.31 -9.14
CA SER A 277 16.92 -1.10 -9.97
C SER A 277 17.28 -1.30 -11.44
N ALA A 278 16.45 -2.07 -12.15
CA ALA A 278 16.57 -2.20 -13.59
C ALA A 278 15.96 -1.01 -14.35
N LYS A 279 15.01 -0.33 -13.71
CA LYS A 279 14.27 0.80 -14.30
C LYS A 279 14.97 2.14 -14.07
N TYR A 280 15.58 2.31 -12.92
CA TYR A 280 16.21 3.57 -12.49
C TYR A 280 17.72 3.41 -12.45
N THR A 281 18.34 3.61 -13.62
CA THR A 281 19.78 3.30 -13.87
C THR A 281 20.70 4.51 -13.84
N ASP A 282 20.13 5.74 -13.70
CA ASP A 282 20.94 6.95 -13.61
C ASP A 282 21.85 6.88 -12.38
N LYS A 283 23.12 7.16 -12.59
CA LYS A 283 24.16 6.98 -11.56
C LYS A 283 24.02 7.93 -10.38
N ILE A 284 23.41 9.11 -10.58
CA ILE A 284 23.19 10.09 -9.51
C ILE A 284 22.11 9.64 -8.52
N LEU A 285 21.17 8.78 -8.96
CA LEU A 285 20.01 8.37 -8.18
C LEU A 285 20.40 7.63 -6.90
N GLY A 286 19.73 7.94 -5.80
CA GLY A 286 19.94 7.29 -4.52
C GLY A 286 20.37 8.26 -3.42
N ARG A 287 20.81 7.68 -2.31
CA ARG A 287 21.36 8.38 -1.15
C ARG A 287 22.87 8.36 -1.20
N TRP A 288 23.46 9.50 -0.89
CA TRP A 288 24.91 9.73 -0.88
C TRP A 288 25.31 10.36 0.45
N ASN A 289 26.28 9.77 1.13
CA ASN A 289 26.80 10.24 2.41
C ASN A 289 28.12 10.98 2.19
N PHE A 290 28.32 12.08 2.89
CA PHE A 290 29.57 12.84 2.77
C PHE A 290 30.78 11.99 3.17
N ASN A 291 31.77 11.91 2.25
CA ASN A 291 32.99 11.19 2.49
C ASN A 291 34.12 12.15 2.89
N LEU A 292 34.35 12.22 4.18
CA LEU A 292 35.37 13.07 4.77
C LEU A 292 36.78 12.72 4.27
N ASN A 293 37.13 11.43 4.30
CA ASN A 293 38.49 10.98 4.01
C ASN A 293 38.91 11.32 2.56
N THR A 294 38.00 11.02 1.62
CA THR A 294 38.26 11.29 0.20
C THR A 294 38.24 12.80 -0.09
N THR A 295 37.29 13.54 0.48
CA THR A 295 37.24 15.00 0.33
C THR A 295 38.52 15.66 0.87
N TYR A 296 38.92 15.24 2.08
CA TYR A 296 40.17 15.76 2.70
C TYR A 296 41.43 15.44 1.85
N ALA A 297 41.53 14.18 1.37
CA ALA A 297 42.63 13.77 0.52
C ALA A 297 42.72 14.58 -0.78
N MET A 298 41.59 14.82 -1.44
CA MET A 298 41.51 15.60 -2.67
C MET A 298 41.84 17.09 -2.42
N LEU A 299 41.31 17.65 -1.34
CA LEU A 299 41.66 19.06 -0.97
C LEU A 299 43.14 19.22 -0.70
N ARG A 300 43.80 18.23 -0.07
CA ARG A 300 45.25 18.26 0.15
C ARG A 300 46.05 18.21 -1.15
N VAL A 301 45.60 17.41 -2.11
CA VAL A 301 46.23 17.33 -3.45
C VAL A 301 46.03 18.63 -4.22
N SER A 302 44.83 19.20 -4.16
CA SER A 302 44.49 20.44 -4.87
C SER A 302 45.16 21.68 -4.27
N ASN A 303 45.54 21.63 -2.99
CA ASN A 303 46.11 22.76 -2.27
C ASN A 303 47.48 22.41 -1.64
N PRO A 304 48.50 22.10 -2.43
CA PRO A 304 49.80 21.61 -1.92
C PRO A 304 50.58 22.64 -1.07
N ASN A 305 50.22 23.93 -1.18
CA ASN A 305 50.87 25.02 -0.46
C ASN A 305 50.27 25.31 0.93
N VAL A 306 49.16 24.64 1.30
CA VAL A 306 48.54 24.80 2.63
C VAL A 306 49.39 24.08 3.67
N SER A 307 49.61 24.72 4.83
CA SER A 307 50.43 24.14 5.89
C SER A 307 49.78 22.88 6.48
N ALA A 308 50.61 21.97 7.02
CA ALA A 308 50.08 20.76 7.67
C ALA A 308 49.15 21.07 8.87
N ALA A 309 49.41 22.17 9.58
CA ALA A 309 48.60 22.61 10.71
C ALA A 309 47.21 23.09 10.25
N ASP A 310 47.17 23.89 9.16
CA ASP A 310 45.89 24.36 8.62
C ASP A 310 45.10 23.24 8.01
N MET A 311 45.73 22.26 7.35
CA MET A 311 45.08 21.06 6.87
C MET A 311 44.49 20.21 8.00
N GLN A 312 45.23 20.07 9.12
CA GLN A 312 44.71 19.35 10.30
C GLN A 312 43.51 20.10 10.89
N ALA A 313 43.57 21.41 11.02
CA ALA A 313 42.45 22.22 11.48
C ALA A 313 41.23 22.09 10.58
N LEU A 314 41.41 22.07 9.25
CA LEU A 314 40.37 21.83 8.27
C LEU A 314 39.73 20.43 8.45
N GLY A 315 40.54 19.40 8.67
CA GLY A 315 40.04 18.05 8.91
C GLY A 315 39.16 17.97 10.15
N VAL A 316 39.60 18.53 11.28
CA VAL A 316 38.79 18.60 12.52
C VAL A 316 37.49 19.37 12.28
N TRP A 317 37.56 20.48 11.54
CA TRP A 317 36.39 21.27 11.21
C TRP A 317 35.40 20.48 10.32
N MET A 318 35.88 19.77 9.32
CA MET A 318 35.06 18.95 8.43
C MET A 318 34.39 17.80 9.22
N ILE A 319 35.08 17.14 10.14
CA ILE A 319 34.51 16.12 11.03
C ILE A 319 33.36 16.72 11.83
N THR A 320 33.56 17.89 12.38
CA THR A 320 32.60 18.51 13.30
C THR A 320 31.29 18.90 12.59
N TYR A 321 31.41 19.41 11.36
CA TYR A 321 30.26 20.06 10.70
C TYR A 321 29.67 19.29 9.53
N TYR A 322 30.43 18.46 8.80
CA TYR A 322 29.97 17.80 7.57
C TYR A 322 29.60 16.33 7.74
N THR A 323 29.89 15.70 8.87
CA THR A 323 29.68 14.24 9.08
C THR A 323 28.27 13.79 8.76
N ASN A 324 27.26 14.61 9.01
CA ASN A 324 25.86 14.29 8.78
C ASN A 324 25.32 14.87 7.46
N THR A 325 26.19 15.44 6.60
CA THR A 325 25.73 15.97 5.32
C THR A 325 25.41 14.83 4.36
N THR A 326 24.23 14.87 3.76
CA THR A 326 23.78 13.86 2.81
C THR A 326 23.21 14.51 1.57
N PHE A 327 23.46 13.90 0.41
CA PHE A 327 22.82 14.26 -0.83
C PHE A 327 21.89 13.15 -1.29
N LEU A 328 20.69 13.52 -1.77
CA LEU A 328 19.69 12.57 -2.25
C LEU A 328 19.18 13.04 -3.61
N ALA A 329 19.06 12.08 -4.54
CA ALA A 329 18.49 12.33 -5.86
C ALA A 329 17.35 11.34 -6.13
N GLY A 330 16.15 11.87 -6.31
CA GLY A 330 14.95 11.09 -6.62
C GLY A 330 14.76 10.88 -8.12
N SER A 331 14.04 9.84 -8.51
CA SER A 331 13.71 9.53 -9.90
C SER A 331 12.73 10.52 -10.56
N ASP A 332 12.16 11.42 -9.78
CA ASP A 332 11.29 12.51 -10.22
C ASP A 332 12.06 13.80 -10.56
N GLY A 333 13.39 13.71 -10.57
CA GLY A 333 14.26 14.86 -10.82
C GLY A 333 14.46 15.78 -9.61
N GLN A 334 13.93 15.43 -8.44
CA GLN A 334 14.16 16.18 -7.21
C GLN A 334 15.53 15.85 -6.62
N ALA A 335 16.17 16.86 -6.03
CA ALA A 335 17.44 16.74 -5.33
C ALA A 335 17.37 17.43 -3.97
N PHE A 336 18.02 16.81 -2.98
CA PHE A 336 18.08 17.32 -1.61
C PHE A 336 19.51 17.23 -1.11
N LEU A 337 20.01 18.32 -0.54
CA LEU A 337 21.31 18.37 0.12
C LEU A 337 21.06 18.76 1.58
N ASN A 338 21.07 17.77 2.46
CA ASN A 338 20.67 17.93 3.84
C ASN A 338 21.87 18.14 4.77
N ASN A 339 21.64 18.87 5.85
CA ASN A 339 22.62 19.14 6.91
C ASN A 339 23.92 19.78 6.42
N LEU A 340 23.85 20.66 5.39
CA LEU A 340 25.02 21.42 4.97
C LEU A 340 25.32 22.52 6.00
N PRO A 341 26.56 22.65 6.50
CA PRO A 341 26.91 23.72 7.44
C PRO A 341 26.70 25.09 6.83
N HIS A 342 26.10 25.99 7.59
CA HIS A 342 25.96 27.39 7.17
C HIS A 342 27.25 28.14 7.46
N LEU A 343 27.99 28.51 6.40
CA LEU A 343 29.22 29.24 6.52
C LEU A 343 28.96 30.74 6.36
N ASN A 344 29.19 31.51 7.41
CA ASN A 344 29.13 32.94 7.39
C ASN A 344 30.59 33.50 7.17
N PRO A 345 30.88 34.15 6.06
CA PRO A 345 32.20 34.74 5.84
C PRO A 345 32.60 35.66 7.00
N GLY A 346 33.76 35.41 7.61
CA GLY A 346 34.31 36.25 8.68
C GLY A 346 33.76 36.02 10.08
N ARG A 347 32.94 34.95 10.27
CA ARG A 347 32.47 34.51 11.59
C ARG A 347 32.88 33.06 11.88
N PRO A 348 33.07 32.66 13.14
CA PRO A 348 33.23 31.26 13.48
C PRO A 348 32.06 30.47 12.92
N PRO A 349 32.26 29.24 12.42
CA PRO A 349 31.17 28.38 11.97
C PRO A 349 30.17 28.22 13.08
N THR A 350 28.88 28.41 12.77
CA THR A 350 27.78 28.08 13.68
C THR A 350 27.41 26.60 13.51
N THR A 351 26.84 26.00 14.53
CA THR A 351 26.29 24.64 14.46
C THR A 351 25.02 24.58 13.60
N ASP A 352 24.64 25.70 13.02
CA ASP A 352 23.43 25.78 12.21
C ASP A 352 23.68 25.07 10.87
N VAL A 353 22.80 24.12 10.58
CA VAL A 353 22.78 23.38 9.32
C VAL A 353 21.62 23.85 8.46
N VAL A 354 21.82 23.86 7.16
CA VAL A 354 20.81 24.22 6.17
C VAL A 354 20.54 23.03 5.27
N SER A 355 19.28 22.77 5.01
CA SER A 355 18.87 21.82 3.99
C SER A 355 18.47 22.56 2.73
N TRP A 356 19.01 22.11 1.61
CA TRP A 356 18.75 22.63 0.27
C TRP A 356 17.91 21.64 -0.50
N LYS A 357 16.90 22.12 -1.19
CA LYS A 357 16.03 21.30 -2.04
C LYS A 357 15.85 21.95 -3.40
N GLY A 358 15.69 21.12 -4.42
CA GLY A 358 15.50 21.60 -5.79
C GLY A 358 15.47 20.47 -6.78
N THR A 359 16.09 20.69 -7.93
CA THR A 359 16.05 19.72 -9.04
C THR A 359 17.46 19.39 -9.52
N TRP A 360 17.58 18.22 -10.10
CA TRP A 360 18.75 17.81 -10.85
C TRP A 360 18.39 17.52 -12.31
N THR A 361 19.31 17.75 -13.23
CA THR A 361 19.19 17.42 -14.64
C THR A 361 20.50 16.84 -15.15
N ALA A 362 20.41 15.82 -16.03
CA ALA A 362 21.60 15.23 -16.64
C ALA A 362 22.11 16.11 -17.78
N ASP A 363 23.44 16.37 -17.81
CA ASP A 363 24.15 17.00 -18.88
C ASP A 363 25.34 16.13 -19.33
N GLY A 364 25.08 15.23 -20.23
CA GLY A 364 26.03 14.22 -20.68
C GLY A 364 26.46 13.27 -19.56
N THR A 365 27.72 13.39 -19.11
CA THR A 365 28.28 12.62 -17.99
C THR A 365 28.21 13.38 -16.66
N ASN A 366 27.79 14.63 -16.68
CA ASN A 366 27.64 15.49 -15.52
C ASN A 366 26.15 15.72 -15.21
N TYR A 367 25.91 16.38 -14.10
CA TYR A 367 24.59 16.74 -13.63
C TYR A 367 24.58 18.18 -13.15
N ASP A 368 23.54 18.91 -13.53
CA ASP A 368 23.30 20.26 -13.02
C ASP A 368 22.31 20.20 -11.88
N LEU A 369 22.66 20.79 -10.76
CA LEU A 369 21.86 20.89 -9.55
C LEU A 369 21.38 22.32 -9.36
N SER A 370 20.07 22.54 -9.34
CA SER A 370 19.46 23.83 -9.02
C SER A 370 18.77 23.74 -7.67
N LEU A 371 19.45 24.20 -6.61
CA LEU A 371 18.99 24.01 -5.23
C LEU A 371 18.64 25.35 -4.59
N THR A 372 17.61 25.36 -3.75
CA THR A 372 17.17 26.51 -2.96
C THR A 372 17.15 26.15 -1.48
N GLY A 373 17.78 26.96 -0.66
CA GLY A 373 17.84 26.79 0.78
C GLY A 373 18.07 28.14 1.48
N ASN A 374 17.49 28.34 2.64
CA ASN A 374 17.59 29.57 3.44
C ASN A 374 17.29 30.86 2.64
N GLY A 375 16.32 30.79 1.70
CA GLY A 375 15.97 31.94 0.85
C GLY A 375 16.97 32.27 -0.27
N GLN A 376 18.01 31.47 -0.47
CA GLN A 376 19.01 31.61 -1.53
C GLN A 376 18.86 30.46 -2.52
N SER A 377 19.19 30.74 -3.79
CA SER A 377 19.27 29.72 -4.85
C SER A 377 20.71 29.56 -5.30
N LYS A 378 21.13 28.32 -5.48
CA LYS A 378 22.47 27.97 -5.97
C LYS A 378 22.36 26.99 -7.12
N THR A 379 23.24 27.17 -8.11
CA THR A 379 23.45 26.17 -9.16
C THR A 379 24.83 25.55 -8.93
N MET A 380 24.85 24.21 -8.85
CA MET A 380 26.07 23.43 -8.62
C MET A 380 26.22 22.41 -9.73
N SER A 381 27.43 21.99 -10.04
CA SER A 381 27.67 20.88 -10.95
C SER A 381 28.04 19.64 -10.16
N ALA A 382 27.50 18.48 -10.60
CA ALA A 382 27.84 17.20 -10.01
C ALA A 382 28.34 16.23 -11.07
N SER A 383 29.21 15.31 -10.67
CA SER A 383 29.68 14.22 -11.53
C SER A 383 29.79 12.93 -10.72
N THR A 384 29.50 11.78 -11.33
CA THR A 384 29.61 10.51 -10.63
C THR A 384 29.99 9.37 -11.58
N ASP A 385 30.79 8.44 -11.08
CA ASP A 385 31.08 7.16 -11.70
C ASP A 385 30.13 6.03 -11.23
N GLY A 386 29.30 6.34 -10.22
CA GLY A 386 28.37 5.41 -9.55
C GLY A 386 28.87 4.93 -8.18
N THR A 387 30.16 5.13 -7.85
CA THR A 387 30.77 4.82 -6.55
C THR A 387 30.96 6.10 -5.73
N TRP A 388 31.42 7.15 -6.40
CA TRP A 388 31.67 8.47 -5.82
C TRP A 388 30.80 9.51 -6.52
N LEU A 389 30.24 10.42 -5.75
CA LEU A 389 29.57 11.62 -6.27
C LEU A 389 30.40 12.83 -5.85
N THR A 390 30.82 13.62 -6.83
CA THR A 390 31.53 14.89 -6.62
C THR A 390 30.60 16.04 -6.91
N ILE A 391 30.34 16.89 -5.93
CA ILE A 391 29.57 18.13 -6.10
C ILE A 391 30.54 19.32 -6.00
N LYS A 392 30.50 20.21 -7.00
CA LYS A 392 31.26 21.44 -7.04
C LYS A 392 30.33 22.64 -6.85
N ASP A 393 30.65 23.44 -5.84
CA ASP A 393 29.98 24.70 -5.52
C ASP A 393 31.04 25.81 -5.52
N ASP A 394 31.13 26.59 -6.58
CA ASP A 394 32.14 27.64 -6.82
C ASP A 394 33.55 27.23 -6.34
N ASP A 395 33.90 27.57 -5.09
CA ASP A 395 35.20 27.28 -4.49
C ASP A 395 35.24 26.02 -3.62
N SER A 396 34.13 25.30 -3.45
CA SER A 396 34.06 24.12 -2.59
C SER A 396 33.88 22.81 -3.38
N LEU A 397 34.60 21.79 -2.94
CA LEU A 397 34.51 20.43 -3.48
C LEU A 397 34.00 19.48 -2.38
N LEU A 398 32.88 18.88 -2.61
CA LEU A 398 32.29 17.89 -1.70
C LEU A 398 32.25 16.55 -2.40
N ILE A 399 32.77 15.51 -1.75
CA ILE A 399 32.75 14.14 -2.26
C ILE A 399 31.89 13.28 -1.33
N PHE A 400 31.06 12.50 -1.96
CA PHE A 400 30.12 11.60 -1.27
C PHE A 400 30.35 10.18 -1.74
N ASP A 401 30.15 9.20 -0.86
CA ASP A 401 30.03 7.79 -1.19
C ASP A 401 28.56 7.34 -1.14
N ARG A 402 28.28 6.27 -1.83
CA ARG A 402 26.93 5.72 -1.87
C ARG A 402 26.55 5.20 -0.49
N GLY A 403 25.40 5.63 0.01
CA GLY A 403 24.81 5.06 1.24
C GLY A 403 24.43 3.59 1.01
N ASP A 404 24.86 2.73 1.93
CA ASP A 404 24.52 1.30 1.94
C ASP A 404 23.07 1.06 2.42
#